data_57090cd063401769cb7f69470953c154
#
_entry.id   57090cd063401769cb7f69470953c154
#
_cell.length_a   1.000
_cell.length_b   1.000
_cell.length_c   1.000
_cell.angle_alpha   90.00
_cell.angle_beta   90.00
_cell.angle_gamma   90.00
#
_symmetry.space_group_name_H-M   'P 1'
#
loop_
_entity.id
_entity.type
_entity.pdbx_description
1 polymer ?
#
loop_
_entity_poly.entity_id
_entity_poly.type
_entity_poly.pdbx_seq_one_letter_code
_entity_poly.pdbx_strand_id
1 'polypeptide(L)'
;DDEMCRLIENTTGKGIKVINEVGVAFAHSKVIEEEIFVERIKMQSKRFIEAGSWKILLESEGLTENLDKKDYRWNVIDKIISPLHLNQFMVEADDQDVLSKYIEIYGPGINMMVDYTRVLKMEDARLGFGPSQSLWGKVVKY
;
A
#
# COMPACT_ATOMS: atom_id res chain seq x y z
N ASP A 1 -16.11 -7.49 -9.52
CA ASP A 1 -14.91 -8.28 -9.24
C ASP A 1 -14.66 -9.44 -10.20
N ASP A 2 -15.72 -10.16 -10.68
CA ASP A 2 -15.55 -11.30 -11.60
C ASP A 2 -14.97 -10.90 -12.96
N GLU A 3 -15.37 -9.76 -13.49
CA GLU A 3 -14.82 -9.22 -14.73
C GLU A 3 -13.35 -8.86 -14.58
N MET A 4 -12.99 -8.25 -13.46
CA MET A 4 -11.61 -7.93 -13.14
C MET A 4 -10.75 -9.20 -12.98
N CYS A 5 -11.25 -10.22 -12.30
CA CYS A 5 -10.54 -11.49 -12.19
C CYS A 5 -10.28 -12.12 -13.58
N ARG A 6 -11.25 -12.14 -14.48
CA ARG A 6 -11.05 -12.63 -15.86
C ARG A 6 -10.02 -11.79 -16.63
N LEU A 7 -10.01 -10.47 -16.44
CA LEU A 7 -9.01 -9.58 -17.04
C LEU A 7 -7.60 -9.90 -16.54
N ILE A 8 -7.46 -10.13 -15.23
CA ILE A 8 -6.20 -10.52 -14.60
C ILE A 8 -5.71 -11.85 -15.20
N GLU A 9 -6.56 -12.88 -15.20
CA GLU A 9 -6.24 -14.20 -15.75
C GLU A 9 -5.78 -14.12 -17.20
N ASN A 10 -6.54 -13.40 -18.05
CA ASN A 10 -6.22 -13.21 -19.45
C ASN A 10 -4.90 -12.46 -19.67
N THR A 11 -4.59 -11.49 -18.81
CA THR A 11 -3.40 -10.66 -18.93
C THR A 11 -2.15 -11.41 -18.43
N THR A 12 -2.27 -12.09 -17.30
CA THR A 12 -1.18 -12.91 -16.72
C THR A 12 -0.89 -14.13 -17.59
N GLY A 13 -1.91 -14.73 -18.20
CA GLY A 13 -1.75 -15.80 -19.19
C GLY A 13 -0.91 -15.42 -20.42
N LYS A 14 -0.75 -14.13 -20.69
CA LYS A 14 0.16 -13.58 -21.72
C LYS A 14 1.56 -13.24 -21.19
N GLY A 15 1.89 -13.61 -19.95
CA GLY A 15 3.17 -13.34 -19.32
C GLY A 15 3.33 -11.90 -18.77
N ILE A 16 2.25 -11.13 -18.68
CA ILE A 16 2.27 -9.74 -18.18
C ILE A 16 2.02 -9.77 -16.67
N LYS A 17 2.88 -9.09 -15.90
CA LYS A 17 2.66 -8.89 -14.47
C LYS A 17 1.57 -7.84 -14.26
N VAL A 18 0.56 -8.19 -13.48
CA VAL A 18 -0.57 -7.31 -13.15
C VAL A 18 -0.44 -6.84 -11.71
N ILE A 19 -0.58 -5.55 -11.48
CA ILE A 19 -0.77 -4.95 -10.16
C ILE A 19 -2.18 -4.40 -10.14
N ASN A 20 -3.03 -4.92 -9.25
CA ASN A 20 -4.38 -4.40 -9.07
C ASN A 20 -4.40 -3.44 -7.90
N GLU A 21 -5.04 -2.32 -8.13
CA GLU A 21 -5.32 -1.34 -7.11
C GLU A 21 -6.58 -1.74 -6.34
N VAL A 22 -6.51 -1.59 -5.02
CA VAL A 22 -7.62 -1.72 -4.10
C VAL A 22 -7.63 -0.50 -3.18
N GLY A 23 -8.79 0.05 -2.97
CA GLY A 23 -8.91 1.25 -2.15
C GLY A 23 -10.34 1.71 -2.06
N VAL A 24 -10.52 2.88 -1.51
CA VAL A 24 -11.80 3.56 -1.45
C VAL A 24 -11.56 5.02 -1.77
N ALA A 25 -12.18 5.49 -2.81
CA ALA A 25 -12.43 6.92 -2.96
C ALA A 25 -13.36 7.36 -1.80
N PHE A 26 -12.76 7.71 -0.68
CA PHE A 26 -13.50 8.27 0.46
C PHE A 26 -14.05 9.68 0.18
N ALA A 27 -13.68 10.28 -0.94
CA ALA A 27 -14.03 11.64 -1.31
C ALA A 27 -15.55 11.92 -1.26
N HIS A 28 -16.38 10.90 -1.28
CA HIS A 28 -17.83 11.05 -1.32
C HIS A 28 -18.61 10.14 -0.36
N SER A 29 -17.96 9.35 0.48
CA SER A 29 -18.67 8.42 1.33
C SER A 29 -18.81 8.93 2.76
N LYS A 30 -20.04 9.07 3.19
CA LYS A 30 -20.44 9.00 4.59
C LYS A 30 -19.78 7.76 5.20
N VAL A 31 -19.27 7.90 6.41
CA VAL A 31 -18.63 6.89 7.25
C VAL A 31 -18.94 5.46 6.81
N ILE A 32 -18.01 4.83 6.08
CA ILE A 32 -18.05 3.38 5.92
C ILE A 32 -17.60 2.81 7.26
N GLU A 33 -18.36 1.87 7.81
CA GLU A 33 -17.91 1.14 8.98
C GLU A 33 -16.54 0.51 8.68
N GLU A 34 -15.55 0.85 9.47
CA GLU A 34 -14.15 0.48 9.26
C GLU A 34 -13.98 -1.03 9.03
N GLU A 35 -14.71 -1.85 9.81
CA GLU A 35 -14.63 -3.31 9.71
C GLU A 35 -15.14 -3.84 8.37
N ILE A 36 -16.25 -3.31 7.87
CA ILE A 36 -16.79 -3.69 6.56
C ILE A 36 -15.81 -3.33 5.46
N PHE A 37 -15.18 -2.17 5.57
CA PHE A 37 -14.17 -1.73 4.62
C PHE A 37 -12.95 -2.66 4.61
N VAL A 38 -12.38 -2.93 5.78
CA VAL A 38 -11.22 -3.82 5.93
C VAL A 38 -11.50 -5.21 5.34
N GLU A 39 -12.62 -5.81 5.69
CA GLU A 39 -12.98 -7.14 5.18
C GLU A 39 -13.21 -7.15 3.66
N ARG A 40 -13.81 -6.11 3.12
CA ARG A 40 -13.96 -5.97 1.66
C ARG A 40 -12.63 -5.92 0.95
N ILE A 41 -11.68 -5.10 1.43
CA ILE A 41 -10.35 -4.96 0.81
C ILE A 41 -9.58 -6.28 0.91
N LYS A 42 -9.62 -6.96 2.05
CA LYS A 42 -8.99 -8.29 2.21
C LYS A 42 -9.56 -9.32 1.23
N MET A 43 -10.87 -9.39 1.13
CA MET A 43 -11.55 -10.33 0.24
C MET A 43 -11.21 -10.04 -1.23
N GLN A 44 -11.22 -8.78 -1.63
CA GLN A 44 -10.87 -8.32 -2.97
C GLN A 44 -9.41 -8.64 -3.30
N SER A 45 -8.49 -8.29 -2.39
CA SER A 45 -7.06 -8.59 -2.54
C SER A 45 -6.81 -10.07 -2.71
N LYS A 46 -7.42 -10.91 -1.87
CA LYS A 46 -7.30 -12.36 -1.97
C LYS A 46 -7.77 -12.88 -3.33
N ARG A 47 -8.93 -12.46 -3.80
CA ARG A 47 -9.48 -12.86 -5.10
C ARG A 47 -8.58 -12.46 -6.26
N PHE A 48 -8.02 -11.25 -6.24
CA PHE A 48 -7.13 -10.77 -7.30
C PHE A 48 -5.80 -11.52 -7.30
N ILE A 49 -5.26 -11.85 -6.13
CA ILE A 49 -4.06 -12.70 -6.02
C ILE A 49 -4.34 -14.10 -6.56
N GLU A 50 -5.47 -14.71 -6.19
CA GLU A 50 -5.90 -16.04 -6.70
C GLU A 50 -6.10 -16.03 -8.22
N ALA A 51 -6.56 -14.92 -8.81
CA ALA A 51 -6.67 -14.72 -10.25
C ALA A 51 -5.31 -14.49 -10.95
N GLY A 52 -4.22 -14.33 -10.20
CA GLY A 52 -2.87 -14.22 -10.74
C GLY A 52 -2.22 -12.83 -10.64
N SER A 53 -2.79 -11.89 -9.90
CA SER A 53 -2.13 -10.61 -9.67
C SER A 53 -0.77 -10.81 -9.02
N TRP A 54 0.24 -10.14 -9.56
CA TRP A 54 1.58 -10.17 -9.00
C TRP A 54 1.67 -9.45 -7.66
N LYS A 55 0.99 -8.31 -7.55
CA LYS A 55 0.87 -7.52 -6.33
C LYS A 55 -0.48 -6.80 -6.28
N ILE A 56 -0.84 -6.38 -5.08
CA ILE A 56 -1.97 -5.51 -4.82
C ILE A 56 -1.44 -4.14 -4.40
N LEU A 57 -1.88 -3.09 -5.07
CA LEU A 57 -1.60 -1.71 -4.67
C LEU A 57 -2.72 -1.26 -3.73
N LEU A 58 -2.36 -0.89 -2.50
CA LEU A 58 -3.25 -0.26 -1.56
C LEU A 58 -3.17 1.26 -1.76
N GLU A 59 -4.28 1.84 -2.21
CA GLU A 59 -4.43 3.26 -2.48
C GLU A 59 -4.37 4.08 -1.19
N SER A 60 -3.79 5.27 -1.26
CA SER A 60 -3.61 6.18 -0.10
C SER A 60 -4.85 6.99 0.23
N GLU A 61 -5.74 7.22 -0.76
CA GLU A 61 -6.90 8.08 -0.58
C GLU A 61 -7.80 7.62 0.58
N GLY A 62 -8.12 8.56 1.47
CA GLY A 62 -8.92 8.27 2.67
C GLY A 62 -8.23 7.40 3.73
N LEU A 63 -6.99 6.99 3.51
CA LEU A 63 -6.15 6.32 4.51
C LEU A 63 -5.06 7.25 5.06
N THR A 64 -4.32 7.89 4.19
CA THR A 64 -3.30 8.90 4.51
C THR A 64 -3.44 10.16 3.65
N GLU A 65 -3.97 10.04 2.45
CA GLU A 65 -4.23 11.16 1.55
C GLU A 65 -5.59 11.79 1.85
N ASN A 66 -5.69 13.11 1.63
CA ASN A 66 -6.88 13.92 1.89
C ASN A 66 -7.37 13.91 3.35
N LEU A 67 -6.46 13.62 4.29
CA LEU A 67 -6.70 13.64 5.73
C LEU A 67 -5.66 14.52 6.44
N ASP A 68 -6.03 15.09 7.59
CA ASP A 68 -5.04 15.66 8.50
C ASP A 68 -4.14 14.53 9.05
N LYS A 69 -2.85 14.80 9.30
CA LYS A 69 -1.87 13.80 9.80
C LYS A 69 -2.32 13.08 11.07
N LYS A 70 -3.05 13.77 11.95
CA LYS A 70 -3.62 13.21 13.20
C LYS A 70 -4.72 12.17 12.94
N ASP A 71 -5.34 12.23 11.75
CA ASP A 71 -6.47 11.40 11.35
C ASP A 71 -6.05 10.25 10.41
N TYR A 72 -4.73 10.08 10.17
CA TYR A 72 -4.21 8.98 9.37
C TYR A 72 -4.61 7.62 9.96
N ARG A 73 -5.10 6.74 9.12
CA ARG A 73 -5.73 5.46 9.53
C ARG A 73 -4.75 4.30 9.56
N TRP A 74 -3.63 4.45 10.27
CA TRP A 74 -2.60 3.42 10.37
C TRP A 74 -3.12 2.07 10.88
N ASN A 75 -4.06 2.09 11.81
CA ASN A 75 -4.73 0.88 12.32
C ASN A 75 -5.51 0.14 11.24
N VAL A 76 -6.15 0.87 10.31
CA VAL A 76 -6.87 0.28 9.17
C VAL A 76 -5.90 -0.35 8.20
N ILE A 77 -4.83 0.37 7.85
CA ILE A 77 -3.76 -0.13 6.99
C ILE A 77 -3.17 -1.42 7.55
N ASP A 78 -2.85 -1.44 8.83
CA ASP A 78 -2.29 -2.62 9.50
C ASP A 78 -3.25 -3.81 9.47
N LYS A 79 -4.53 -3.61 9.77
CA LYS A 79 -5.57 -4.65 9.67
C LYS A 79 -5.70 -5.24 8.26
N ILE A 80 -5.44 -4.46 7.22
CA ILE A 80 -5.48 -4.90 5.82
C ILE A 80 -4.23 -5.71 5.47
N ILE A 81 -3.05 -5.21 5.82
CA ILE A 81 -1.76 -5.76 5.38
C ILE A 81 -1.36 -6.99 6.23
N SER A 82 -1.52 -6.92 7.56
CA SER A 82 -0.98 -7.94 8.48
C SER A 82 -1.46 -9.38 8.25
N PRO A 83 -2.71 -9.64 7.81
CA PRO A 83 -3.16 -11.00 7.54
C PRO A 83 -2.64 -11.61 6.24
N LEU A 84 -2.05 -10.80 5.37
CA LEU A 84 -1.55 -11.18 4.05
C LEU A 84 -0.03 -11.04 4.03
N HIS A 85 0.62 -11.69 3.06
CA HIS A 85 2.07 -11.57 2.96
C HIS A 85 2.46 -10.16 2.47
N LEU A 86 3.30 -9.47 3.23
CA LEU A 86 3.76 -8.11 2.94
C LEU A 86 4.35 -7.96 1.52
N ASN A 87 4.99 -9.02 1.01
CA ASN A 87 5.56 -9.01 -0.34
C ASN A 87 4.51 -9.02 -1.46
N GLN A 88 3.26 -9.32 -1.15
CA GLN A 88 2.13 -9.26 -2.09
C GLN A 88 1.53 -7.87 -2.20
N PHE A 89 1.88 -6.98 -1.26
CA PHE A 89 1.41 -5.60 -1.28
C PHE A 89 2.43 -4.63 -1.84
N MET A 90 1.91 -3.58 -2.41
CA MET A 90 2.53 -2.30 -2.68
C MET A 90 1.63 -1.24 -2.03
N VAL A 91 2.19 -0.32 -1.31
CA VAL A 91 1.43 0.77 -0.67
C VAL A 91 1.74 2.08 -1.39
N GLU A 92 0.73 2.91 -1.56
CA GLU A 92 0.94 4.25 -2.07
C GLU A 92 1.40 5.17 -0.94
N ALA A 93 2.43 5.97 -1.20
CA ALA A 93 2.97 6.93 -0.25
C ALA A 93 3.07 8.31 -0.91
N ASP A 94 2.06 9.13 -0.66
CA ASP A 94 1.85 10.44 -1.25
C ASP A 94 2.73 11.53 -0.64
N ASP A 95 3.20 11.36 0.61
CA ASP A 95 4.11 12.30 1.27
C ASP A 95 5.30 11.64 1.98
N GLN A 96 6.25 12.47 2.45
CA GLN A 96 7.48 12.01 3.09
C GLN A 96 7.23 11.38 4.47
N ASP A 97 6.26 11.86 5.21
CA ASP A 97 5.96 11.33 6.54
C ASP A 97 5.30 9.96 6.43
N VAL A 98 4.40 9.79 5.46
CA VAL A 98 3.75 8.52 5.13
C VAL A 98 4.79 7.49 4.70
N LEU A 99 5.68 7.86 3.77
CA LEU A 99 6.79 7.02 3.31
C LEU A 99 7.67 6.56 4.47
N SER A 100 8.08 7.51 5.32
CA SER A 100 8.91 7.22 6.48
C SER A 100 8.22 6.29 7.46
N LYS A 101 6.93 6.50 7.68
CA LYS A 101 6.11 5.70 8.59
C LYS A 101 5.92 4.28 8.10
N TYR A 102 5.72 4.07 6.80
CA TYR A 102 5.68 2.74 6.22
C TYR A 102 6.98 1.97 6.44
N ILE A 103 8.14 2.62 6.23
CA ILE A 103 9.45 2.00 6.48
C ILE A 103 9.63 1.70 7.97
N GLU A 104 9.19 2.60 8.85
CA GLU A 104 9.27 2.41 10.31
C GLU A 104 8.47 1.20 10.78
N ILE A 105 7.24 1.02 10.27
CA ILE A 105 6.33 -0.05 10.71
C ILE A 105 6.67 -1.39 10.07
N TYR A 106 6.87 -1.41 8.75
CA TYR A 106 6.97 -2.65 7.96
C TYR A 106 8.39 -2.98 7.50
N GLY A 107 9.33 -2.08 7.80
CA GLY A 107 10.72 -2.23 7.37
C GLY A 107 10.96 -1.72 5.95
N PRO A 108 12.23 -1.65 5.57
CA PRO A 108 12.66 -1.01 4.32
C PRO A 108 12.38 -1.81 3.06
N GLY A 109 12.09 -3.09 3.20
CA GLY A 109 11.72 -3.98 2.10
C GLY A 109 10.28 -3.81 1.62
N ILE A 110 9.46 -2.97 2.29
CA ILE A 110 8.10 -2.71 1.84
C ILE A 110 8.09 -2.13 0.41
N ASN A 111 7.23 -2.69 -0.44
CA ASN A 111 7.03 -2.14 -1.77
C ASN A 111 6.19 -0.86 -1.67
N MET A 112 6.66 0.21 -2.27
CA MET A 112 5.95 1.49 -2.28
C MET A 112 5.81 2.02 -3.70
N MET A 113 4.66 2.59 -3.99
CA MET A 113 4.44 3.48 -5.11
C MET A 113 4.59 4.91 -4.58
N VAL A 114 5.49 5.67 -5.20
CA VAL A 114 5.78 7.07 -4.84
C VAL A 114 5.84 7.91 -6.11
N ASP A 115 5.57 9.19 -5.97
CA ASP A 115 5.85 10.14 -7.05
C ASP A 115 7.34 10.11 -7.43
N TYR A 116 7.65 10.29 -8.72
CA TYR A 116 9.02 10.23 -9.22
C TYR A 116 9.98 11.19 -8.51
N THR A 117 9.49 12.30 -7.99
CA THR A 117 10.30 13.29 -7.23
C THR A 117 10.73 12.77 -5.85
N ARG A 118 10.13 11.69 -5.38
CA ARG A 118 10.39 11.08 -4.06
C ARG A 118 11.25 9.83 -4.11
N VAL A 119 11.56 9.30 -5.28
CA VAL A 119 12.32 8.04 -5.41
C VAL A 119 13.65 8.08 -4.66
N LEU A 120 14.43 9.14 -4.82
CA LEU A 120 15.70 9.29 -4.08
C LEU A 120 15.49 9.41 -2.58
N LYS A 121 14.48 10.15 -2.14
CA LYS A 121 14.13 10.31 -0.72
C LYS A 121 13.67 8.99 -0.10
N MET A 122 13.02 8.15 -0.87
CA MET A 122 12.62 6.80 -0.46
C MET A 122 13.85 5.91 -0.24
N GLU A 123 14.80 5.92 -1.17
CA GLU A 123 16.03 5.15 -1.02
C GLU A 123 16.89 5.67 0.14
N ASP A 124 17.02 6.98 0.31
CA ASP A 124 17.67 7.57 1.48
C ASP A 124 17.03 7.10 2.80
N ALA A 125 15.70 7.11 2.85
CA ALA A 125 14.96 6.66 4.02
C ALA A 125 15.18 5.16 4.31
N ARG A 126 15.21 4.32 3.29
CA ARG A 126 15.51 2.88 3.40
C ARG A 126 16.91 2.63 3.95
N LEU A 127 17.86 3.49 3.61
CA LEU A 127 19.25 3.43 4.09
C LEU A 127 19.45 4.11 5.47
N GLY A 128 18.41 4.68 6.04
CA GLY A 128 18.49 5.41 7.32
C GLY A 128 19.10 6.78 7.20
N PHE A 129 18.97 7.45 6.06
CA PHE A 129 19.45 8.78 5.76
C PHE A 129 18.32 9.74 5.33
N GLY A 130 18.72 10.93 4.91
CA GLY A 130 17.82 11.90 4.28
C GLY A 130 16.88 12.59 5.26
N PRO A 131 15.72 13.08 4.79
CA PRO A 131 14.82 13.92 5.59
C PRO A 131 14.09 13.17 6.71
N SER A 132 14.07 11.83 6.67
CA SER A 132 13.35 10.97 7.63
C SER A 132 14.18 10.77 8.89
N GLN A 133 14.27 11.77 9.75
CA GLN A 133 15.11 11.74 10.96
C GLN A 133 14.78 10.56 11.90
N SER A 134 13.52 10.12 11.95
CA SER A 134 13.10 8.95 12.73
C SER A 134 13.79 7.65 12.32
N LEU A 135 14.34 7.60 11.10
CA LEU A 135 15.02 6.43 10.54
C LEU A 135 16.55 6.51 10.62
N TRP A 136 17.10 7.65 11.05
CA TRP A 136 18.54 7.83 11.12
C TRP A 136 19.23 6.80 12.02
N GLY A 137 20.29 6.18 11.49
CA GLY A 137 21.03 5.13 12.19
C GLY A 137 20.28 3.79 12.32
N LYS A 138 19.06 3.72 11.86
CA LYS A 138 18.34 2.45 11.70
C LYS A 138 18.81 1.82 10.39
N VAL A 139 19.98 1.18 10.41
CA VAL A 139 20.55 0.55 9.24
C VAL A 139 19.66 -0.59 8.82
N VAL A 140 19.28 -0.49 7.60
CA VAL A 140 18.49 -1.49 6.93
C VAL A 140 19.42 -2.51 6.31
N LYS A 141 19.29 -3.75 6.72
CA LYS A 141 19.89 -4.85 5.97
C LYS A 141 18.95 -5.20 4.80
N TYR A 142 19.47 -5.05 3.61
CA TYR A 142 18.87 -5.65 2.43
C TYR A 142 19.05 -7.17 2.48
#